data_1b1a39f8e7cca89445b84be5156c96aa
#
_entry.id   1b1a39f8e7cca89445b84be5156c96aa
#
_cell.length_a   1.000
_cell.length_b   1.000
_cell.length_c   1.000
_cell.angle_alpha   90.00
_cell.angle_beta   90.00
_cell.angle_gamma   90.00
#
_symmetry.space_group_name_H-M   'P 1'
#
loop_
_entity.id
_entity.type
_entity.pdbx_description
1 polymer ?
#
loop_
_entity_poly.entity_id
_entity_poly.type
_entity_poly.pdbx_seq_one_letter_code
_entity_poly.pdbx_strand_id
1 'polypeptide(L)'
;EIDNLQRGGSDYTASLIGAAVNASEIQIWTDIDGMHDNDPRIVDKTSPVRHLHFEEAAELAYFGAKILHPTCVQPAKYANIPVRLLNTMEPTAPGTLISNDTEKGKIKAVAAKDNITAIKSKSSRMLLAHGFLRKVFEIFESYQTSIDMICTSEVGVSVSIDNTKH
;
A
#
# COMPACT_ATOMS: atom_id res chain seq x y z
N GLU A 1 -16.22 -21.60 -15.64
CA GLU A 1 -15.76 -20.20 -15.71
C GLU A 1 -14.32 -20.17 -15.19
N ILE A 2 -13.42 -19.55 -15.97
CA ILE A 2 -12.05 -19.31 -15.50
C ILE A 2 -12.09 -17.99 -14.77
N ASP A 3 -11.99 -18.03 -13.44
CA ASP A 3 -11.83 -16.84 -12.62
C ASP A 3 -10.34 -16.63 -12.32
N ASN A 4 -9.87 -15.40 -12.41
CA ASN A 4 -8.49 -15.05 -12.08
C ASN A 4 -8.44 -14.07 -10.90
N LEU A 5 -7.34 -14.09 -10.16
CA LEU A 5 -7.14 -13.25 -8.99
C LEU A 5 -6.83 -11.76 -9.33
N GLN A 6 -7.08 -11.36 -10.57
CA GLN A 6 -6.85 -10.00 -11.08
C GLN A 6 -5.39 -9.54 -10.91
N ARG A 7 -5.18 -8.22 -10.72
CA ARG A 7 -3.84 -7.63 -10.59
C ARG A 7 -3.15 -8.11 -9.32
N GLY A 8 -1.90 -8.59 -9.46
CA GLY A 8 -1.12 -9.14 -8.35
C GLY A 8 -1.50 -10.57 -7.97
N GLY A 9 -2.31 -11.27 -8.80
CA GLY A 9 -2.77 -12.63 -8.51
C GLY A 9 -1.65 -13.66 -8.35
N SER A 10 -0.53 -13.53 -9.08
CA SER A 10 0.63 -14.40 -8.94
C SER A 10 1.31 -14.25 -7.57
N ASP A 11 1.46 -13.00 -7.11
CA ASP A 11 2.08 -12.70 -5.81
C ASP A 11 1.18 -13.19 -4.67
N TYR A 12 -0.13 -13.00 -4.83
CA TYR A 12 -1.11 -13.50 -3.87
C TYR A 12 -1.10 -15.03 -3.79
N THR A 13 -1.04 -15.70 -4.95
CA THR A 13 -0.92 -17.17 -5.01
C THR A 13 0.36 -17.65 -4.34
N ALA A 14 1.51 -17.00 -4.60
CA ALA A 14 2.77 -17.32 -3.95
C ALA A 14 2.67 -17.19 -2.43
N SER A 15 2.03 -16.13 -1.94
CA SER A 15 1.82 -15.90 -0.52
C SER A 15 0.89 -16.94 0.13
N LEU A 16 -0.19 -17.34 -0.56
CA LEU A 16 -1.10 -18.40 -0.09
C LEU A 16 -0.41 -19.76 -0.02
N ILE A 17 0.31 -20.13 -1.07
CA ILE A 17 1.05 -21.40 -1.09
C ILE A 17 2.16 -21.40 -0.04
N GLY A 18 2.93 -20.32 0.04
CA GLY A 18 3.96 -20.17 1.05
C GLY A 18 3.43 -20.33 2.48
N ALA A 19 2.28 -19.72 2.77
CA ALA A 19 1.60 -19.88 4.06
C ALA A 19 1.13 -21.32 4.28
N ALA A 20 0.55 -21.96 3.25
CA ALA A 20 0.03 -23.32 3.35
C ALA A 20 1.11 -24.38 3.61
N VAL A 21 2.31 -24.20 3.03
CA VAL A 21 3.44 -25.12 3.23
C VAL A 21 4.37 -24.71 4.38
N ASN A 22 4.04 -23.61 5.07
CA ASN A 22 4.86 -23.03 6.14
C ASN A 22 6.31 -22.79 5.68
N ALA A 23 6.45 -22.08 4.57
CA ALA A 23 7.74 -21.80 3.95
C ALA A 23 8.63 -20.94 4.87
N SER A 24 9.94 -21.11 4.76
CA SER A 24 10.90 -20.26 5.48
C SER A 24 10.98 -18.84 4.94
N GLU A 25 10.75 -18.65 3.64
CA GLU A 25 10.74 -17.38 2.93
C GLU A 25 9.92 -17.53 1.63
N ILE A 26 9.22 -16.47 1.23
CA ILE A 26 8.56 -16.35 -0.06
C ILE A 26 9.37 -15.38 -0.91
N GLN A 27 9.73 -15.76 -2.12
CA GLN A 27 10.49 -14.92 -3.04
C GLN A 27 9.61 -14.48 -4.21
N ILE A 28 9.61 -13.18 -4.47
CA ILE A 28 8.93 -12.55 -5.60
C ILE A 28 10.01 -11.95 -6.50
N TRP A 29 10.17 -12.52 -7.68
CA TRP A 29 11.14 -12.10 -8.67
C TRP A 29 10.49 -11.15 -9.67
N THR A 30 11.09 -9.96 -9.83
CA THR A 30 10.60 -8.87 -10.68
C THR A 30 11.74 -8.28 -11.50
N ASP A 31 11.53 -7.18 -12.17
CA ASP A 31 12.51 -6.48 -13.02
C ASP A 31 13.24 -5.34 -12.29
N ILE A 32 13.06 -5.20 -10.98
CA ILE A 32 13.71 -4.18 -10.17
C ILE A 32 14.32 -4.78 -8.90
N ASP A 33 15.33 -4.12 -8.34
CA ASP A 33 16.05 -4.52 -7.12
C ASP A 33 15.27 -4.16 -5.84
N GLY A 34 14.03 -4.64 -5.72
CA GLY A 34 13.21 -4.42 -4.54
C GLY A 34 12.48 -3.06 -4.52
N MET A 35 12.00 -2.67 -3.36
CA MET A 35 11.36 -1.36 -3.15
C MET A 35 12.43 -0.28 -2.94
N HIS A 36 12.24 0.86 -3.60
CA HIS A 36 13.13 2.00 -3.50
C HIS A 36 12.58 3.07 -2.55
N ASP A 37 13.47 3.91 -2.03
CA ASP A 37 13.14 5.04 -1.16
C ASP A 37 12.31 6.12 -1.86
N ASN A 38 12.32 6.15 -3.21
CA ASN A 38 11.50 6.98 -4.08
C ASN A 38 11.16 6.24 -5.37
N ASP A 39 10.24 6.80 -6.17
CA ASP A 39 9.95 6.29 -7.51
C ASP A 39 11.07 6.67 -8.48
N PRO A 40 11.83 5.72 -9.05
CA PRO A 40 12.91 6.01 -9.98
C PRO A 40 12.47 6.67 -11.29
N ARG A 41 11.16 6.68 -11.59
CA ARG A 41 10.59 7.41 -12.74
C ARG A 41 10.45 8.90 -12.47
N ILE A 42 10.46 9.32 -11.21
CA ILE A 42 10.29 10.72 -10.76
C ILE A 42 11.60 11.29 -10.24
N VAL A 43 12.39 10.48 -9.56
CA VAL A 43 13.64 10.89 -8.93
C VAL A 43 14.81 10.14 -9.57
N ASP A 44 15.76 10.84 -10.15
CA ASP A 44 16.91 10.26 -10.87
C ASP A 44 17.84 9.38 -9.99
N LYS A 45 17.91 9.68 -8.71
CA LYS A 45 18.75 8.95 -7.75
C LYS A 45 17.88 8.36 -6.65
N THR A 46 17.66 7.07 -6.72
CA THR A 46 16.95 6.31 -5.69
C THR A 46 17.84 5.21 -5.13
N SER A 47 17.57 4.80 -3.91
CA SER A 47 18.28 3.70 -3.25
C SER A 47 17.30 2.62 -2.83
N PRO A 48 17.65 1.34 -3.00
CA PRO A 48 16.77 0.26 -2.57
C PRO A 48 16.69 0.20 -1.05
N VAL A 49 15.46 0.08 -0.54
CA VAL A 49 15.17 -0.12 0.88
C VAL A 49 15.33 -1.60 1.19
N ARG A 50 16.28 -1.96 2.04
CA ARG A 50 16.63 -3.37 2.30
C ARG A 50 15.67 -4.09 3.22
N HIS A 51 15.04 -3.38 4.17
CA HIS A 51 14.08 -3.97 5.10
C HIS A 51 12.84 -3.08 5.26
N LEU A 52 11.67 -3.67 5.13
CA LEU A 52 10.38 -3.03 5.35
C LEU A 52 9.51 -3.90 6.27
N HIS A 53 8.72 -3.24 7.11
CA HIS A 53 7.61 -3.90 7.77
C HIS A 53 6.48 -4.16 6.77
N PHE A 54 5.66 -5.20 6.97
CA PHE A 54 4.52 -5.48 6.09
C PHE A 54 3.57 -4.29 5.95
N GLU A 55 3.37 -3.52 6.99
CA GLU A 55 2.53 -2.32 6.97
C GLU A 55 3.16 -1.21 6.14
N GLU A 56 4.47 -0.96 6.29
CA GLU A 56 5.22 0.02 5.49
C GLU A 56 5.18 -0.33 4.00
N ALA A 57 5.38 -1.61 3.67
CA ALA A 57 5.30 -2.10 2.29
C ALA A 57 3.89 -1.95 1.71
N ALA A 58 2.86 -2.22 2.49
CA ALA A 58 1.47 -2.05 2.08
C ALA A 58 1.12 -0.58 1.83
N GLU A 59 1.55 0.34 2.70
CA GLU A 59 1.35 1.78 2.51
C GLU A 59 2.08 2.31 1.28
N LEU A 60 3.36 1.96 1.11
CA LEU A 60 4.13 2.34 -0.08
C LEU A 60 3.47 1.84 -1.37
N ALA A 61 3.02 0.59 -1.38
CA ALA A 61 2.33 0.00 -2.53
C ALA A 61 0.99 0.69 -2.82
N TYR A 62 0.25 1.09 -1.78
CA TYR A 62 -1.02 1.80 -1.92
C TYR A 62 -0.83 3.21 -2.48
N PHE A 63 0.18 3.95 -2.00
CA PHE A 63 0.43 5.35 -2.36
C PHE A 63 1.35 5.54 -3.58
N GLY A 64 1.74 4.49 -4.29
CA GLY A 64 2.42 4.69 -5.58
C GLY A 64 3.52 3.71 -5.96
N ALA A 65 4.09 2.98 -5.03
CA ALA A 65 5.07 1.95 -5.36
C ALA A 65 4.38 0.74 -6.02
N LYS A 66 4.36 0.70 -7.35
CA LYS A 66 3.60 -0.31 -8.13
C LYS A 66 4.23 -1.72 -8.15
N ILE A 67 5.17 -1.99 -7.27
CA ILE A 67 5.98 -3.22 -7.27
C ILE A 67 5.21 -4.40 -6.70
N LEU A 68 4.36 -4.16 -5.72
CA LEU A 68 3.62 -5.17 -4.98
C LEU A 68 2.18 -4.69 -4.75
N HIS A 69 1.21 -5.59 -4.86
CA HIS A 69 -0.15 -5.24 -4.48
C HIS A 69 -0.33 -5.40 -2.96
N PRO A 70 -0.92 -4.41 -2.24
CA PRO A 70 -0.98 -4.43 -0.77
C PRO A 70 -1.63 -5.69 -0.18
N THR A 71 -2.63 -6.25 -0.86
CA THR A 71 -3.35 -7.44 -0.39
C THR A 71 -2.56 -8.73 -0.60
N CYS A 72 -1.56 -8.73 -1.50
CA CYS A 72 -0.84 -9.95 -1.88
C CYS A 72 0.02 -10.51 -0.75
N VAL A 73 0.48 -9.66 0.16
CA VAL A 73 1.34 -10.07 1.28
C VAL A 73 0.58 -10.45 2.56
N GLN A 74 -0.74 -10.31 2.57
CA GLN A 74 -1.54 -10.58 3.77
C GLN A 74 -1.40 -12.03 4.27
N PRO A 75 -1.46 -13.09 3.43
CA PRO A 75 -1.28 -14.46 3.90
C PRO A 75 0.10 -14.68 4.53
N ALA A 76 1.16 -14.12 3.92
CA ALA A 76 2.52 -14.19 4.46
C ALA A 76 2.64 -13.46 5.81
N LYS A 77 2.04 -12.25 5.93
CA LYS A 77 2.00 -11.48 7.18
C LYS A 77 1.35 -12.27 8.31
N TYR A 78 0.19 -12.88 8.07
CA TYR A 78 -0.53 -13.65 9.08
C TYR A 78 0.21 -14.94 9.48
N ALA A 79 0.87 -15.58 8.51
CA ALA A 79 1.70 -16.76 8.78
C ALA A 79 3.09 -16.42 9.36
N ASN A 80 3.42 -15.12 9.50
CA ASN A 80 4.73 -14.63 9.92
C ASN A 80 5.89 -15.15 9.04
N ILE A 81 5.67 -15.22 7.74
CA ILE A 81 6.65 -15.68 6.76
C ILE A 81 7.22 -14.46 6.03
N PRO A 82 8.54 -14.24 6.04
CA PRO A 82 9.14 -13.12 5.34
C PRO A 82 8.96 -13.23 3.82
N VAL A 83 8.79 -12.09 3.16
CA VAL A 83 8.71 -11.98 1.71
C VAL A 83 9.91 -11.20 1.21
N ARG A 84 10.61 -11.73 0.23
CA ARG A 84 11.76 -11.07 -0.40
C ARG A 84 11.45 -10.70 -1.85
N LEU A 85 11.63 -9.43 -2.18
CA LEU A 85 11.55 -8.92 -3.55
C LEU A 85 12.96 -8.95 -4.17
N LEU A 86 13.10 -9.58 -5.32
CA LEU A 86 14.38 -9.82 -5.98
C LEU A 86 14.32 -9.41 -7.45
N ASN A 87 15.47 -9.05 -8.00
CA ASN A 87 15.63 -8.71 -9.41
C ASN A 87 16.03 -9.93 -10.24
N THR A 88 15.19 -10.30 -11.20
CA THR A 88 15.47 -11.40 -12.12
C THR A 88 16.69 -11.13 -13.00
N MET A 89 16.92 -9.86 -13.36
CA MET A 89 18.04 -9.44 -14.21
C MET A 89 19.35 -9.29 -13.43
N GLU A 90 19.26 -9.19 -12.09
CA GLU A 90 20.41 -9.08 -11.19
C GLU A 90 20.24 -10.01 -9.97
N PRO A 91 20.37 -11.32 -10.16
CA PRO A 91 20.06 -12.31 -9.11
C PRO A 91 20.97 -12.24 -7.87
N THR A 92 22.10 -11.57 -7.97
CA THR A 92 23.03 -11.34 -6.85
C THR A 92 22.66 -10.16 -5.96
N ALA A 93 21.75 -9.30 -6.43
CA ALA A 93 21.27 -8.17 -5.64
C ALA A 93 20.45 -8.66 -4.42
N PRO A 94 20.66 -8.10 -3.23
CA PRO A 94 20.02 -8.59 -1.99
C PRO A 94 18.51 -8.30 -1.92
N GLY A 95 17.98 -7.43 -2.79
CA GLY A 95 16.58 -7.07 -2.86
C GLY A 95 16.04 -6.38 -1.60
N THR A 96 14.73 -6.44 -1.40
CA THR A 96 14.02 -5.95 -0.20
C THR A 96 13.41 -7.10 0.57
N LEU A 97 13.72 -7.20 1.86
CA LEU A 97 13.07 -8.13 2.78
C LEU A 97 11.89 -7.43 3.47
N ILE A 98 10.71 -8.05 3.40
CA ILE A 98 9.49 -7.59 4.07
C ILE A 98 9.17 -8.60 5.16
N SER A 99 9.08 -8.14 6.41
CA SER A 99 8.80 -9.00 7.57
C SER A 99 8.07 -8.25 8.67
N ASN A 100 7.70 -8.95 9.74
CA ASN A 100 7.17 -8.33 10.96
C ASN A 100 8.28 -7.75 11.86
N ASP A 101 9.53 -8.12 11.62
CA ASP A 101 10.69 -7.68 12.41
C ASP A 101 11.42 -6.55 11.66
N THR A 102 11.19 -5.30 12.04
CA THR A 102 11.90 -4.15 11.47
C THR A 102 12.20 -3.09 12.51
N GLU A 103 13.26 -2.31 12.24
CA GLU A 103 13.59 -1.12 13.03
C GLU A 103 12.48 -0.06 12.85
N LYS A 104 11.92 0.40 13.94
CA LYS A 104 10.95 1.49 13.99
C LYS A 104 11.64 2.85 14.08
N GLY A 105 10.97 3.89 13.56
CA GLY A 105 11.33 5.28 13.86
C GLY A 105 12.26 5.98 12.86
N LYS A 106 12.49 5.39 11.68
CA LYS A 106 13.21 6.06 10.57
C LYS A 106 12.28 6.21 9.36
N ILE A 107 12.37 7.36 8.66
CA ILE A 107 11.75 7.51 7.34
C ILE A 107 12.55 6.63 6.39
N LYS A 108 11.89 5.65 5.77
CA LYS A 108 12.52 4.67 4.88
C LYS A 108 12.30 4.99 3.41
N ALA A 109 11.14 5.53 3.07
CA ALA A 109 10.76 5.84 1.70
C ALA A 109 9.68 6.93 1.65
N VAL A 110 9.53 7.53 0.47
CA VAL A 110 8.46 8.48 0.17
C VAL A 110 7.76 8.01 -1.10
N ALA A 111 6.44 7.85 -1.06
CA ALA A 111 5.63 7.54 -2.22
C ALA A 111 4.75 8.73 -2.59
N ALA A 112 4.53 8.93 -3.88
CA ALA A 112 3.65 9.96 -4.40
C ALA A 112 2.63 9.33 -5.34
N LYS A 113 1.41 9.85 -5.34
CA LYS A 113 0.32 9.40 -6.19
C LYS A 113 -0.33 10.58 -6.88
N ASP A 114 -0.43 10.50 -8.20
CA ASP A 114 -1.09 11.50 -9.03
C ASP A 114 -2.59 11.24 -9.16
N ASN A 115 -3.32 12.21 -9.73
CA ASN A 115 -4.75 12.13 -10.01
C ASN A 115 -5.62 11.95 -8.74
N ILE A 116 -5.21 12.53 -7.64
CA ILE A 116 -5.97 12.58 -6.39
C ILE A 116 -6.86 13.81 -6.38
N THR A 117 -8.13 13.64 -6.07
CA THR A 117 -9.05 14.74 -5.80
C THR A 117 -9.20 14.95 -4.30
N ALA A 118 -8.94 16.15 -3.84
CA ALA A 118 -9.17 16.56 -2.47
C ALA A 118 -10.50 17.33 -2.34
N ILE A 119 -11.44 16.78 -1.61
CA ILE A 119 -12.75 17.41 -1.32
C ILE A 119 -12.69 18.00 0.08
N LYS A 120 -12.83 19.32 0.17
CA LYS A 120 -12.84 20.06 1.45
C LYS A 120 -14.22 20.60 1.77
N SER A 121 -14.83 20.08 2.81
CA SER A 121 -16.08 20.59 3.36
C SER A 121 -15.82 21.42 4.60
N LYS A 122 -16.40 22.63 4.65
CA LYS A 122 -16.38 23.50 5.81
C LYS A 122 -17.80 23.78 6.28
N SER A 123 -18.04 23.63 7.57
CA SER A 123 -19.35 23.94 8.17
C SER A 123 -19.19 24.41 9.61
N SER A 124 -19.68 25.60 9.90
CA SER A 124 -19.79 26.09 11.27
C SER A 124 -20.78 25.27 12.14
N ARG A 125 -21.66 24.49 11.48
CA ARG A 125 -22.60 23.57 12.14
C ARG A 125 -21.96 22.26 12.58
N MET A 126 -20.71 22.01 12.19
CA MET A 126 -19.95 20.82 12.60
C MET A 126 -19.55 20.91 14.09
N LEU A 127 -19.34 22.13 14.57
CA LEU A 127 -19.10 22.41 15.97
C LEU A 127 -20.33 21.94 16.78
N LEU A 128 -20.11 21.02 17.74
CA LEU A 128 -21.16 20.45 18.60
C LEU A 128 -22.20 19.54 17.90
N ALA A 129 -22.03 19.20 16.63
CA ALA A 129 -22.94 18.32 15.92
C ALA A 129 -22.53 16.84 16.05
N HIS A 130 -23.30 16.08 16.83
CA HIS A 130 -23.15 14.64 16.88
C HIS A 130 -23.53 14.00 15.53
N GLY A 131 -22.70 13.07 15.02
CA GLY A 131 -22.99 12.31 13.83
C GLY A 131 -22.73 13.03 12.49
N PHE A 132 -22.08 14.19 12.48
CA PHE A 132 -21.73 14.89 11.23
C PHE A 132 -20.87 14.03 10.31
N LEU A 133 -19.79 13.44 10.83
CA LEU A 133 -18.88 12.59 10.05
C LEU A 133 -19.61 11.37 9.47
N ARG A 134 -20.50 10.75 10.24
CA ARG A 134 -21.31 9.63 9.75
C ARG A 134 -22.08 10.02 8.48
N LYS A 135 -22.73 11.17 8.46
CA LYS A 135 -23.48 11.65 7.28
C LYS A 135 -22.56 11.90 6.08
N VAL A 136 -21.34 12.41 6.32
CA VAL A 136 -20.35 12.58 5.25
C VAL A 136 -20.00 11.23 4.65
N PHE A 137 -19.69 10.23 5.46
CA PHE A 137 -19.34 8.89 4.97
C PHE A 137 -20.51 8.18 4.29
N GLU A 138 -21.73 8.31 4.79
CA GLU A 138 -22.96 7.80 4.16
C GLU A 138 -23.15 8.34 2.73
N ILE A 139 -22.77 9.60 2.48
CA ILE A 139 -22.81 10.18 1.13
C ILE A 139 -21.78 9.49 0.23
N PHE A 140 -20.52 9.36 0.66
CA PHE A 140 -19.48 8.67 -0.13
C PHE A 140 -19.85 7.21 -0.40
N GLU A 141 -20.42 6.52 0.59
CA GLU A 141 -20.93 5.17 0.44
C GLU A 141 -22.04 5.08 -0.61
N SER A 142 -23.02 6.00 -0.58
CA SER A 142 -24.13 6.02 -1.54
C SER A 142 -23.68 6.22 -2.98
N TYR A 143 -22.53 6.86 -3.19
CA TYR A 143 -21.89 7.02 -4.49
C TYR A 143 -20.80 5.97 -4.77
N GLN A 144 -20.69 4.95 -3.93
CA GLN A 144 -19.67 3.89 -4.02
C GLN A 144 -18.24 4.43 -4.16
N THR A 145 -17.97 5.58 -3.55
CA THR A 145 -16.69 6.29 -3.64
C THR A 145 -15.82 5.94 -2.44
N SER A 146 -14.66 5.33 -2.71
CA SER A 146 -13.67 5.01 -1.68
C SER A 146 -12.91 6.27 -1.24
N ILE A 147 -12.77 6.44 0.08
CA ILE A 147 -11.96 7.52 0.67
C ILE A 147 -10.58 6.94 0.98
N ASP A 148 -9.52 7.63 0.54
CA ASP A 148 -8.13 7.23 0.78
C ASP A 148 -7.60 7.82 2.09
N MET A 149 -7.74 9.13 2.26
CA MET A 149 -7.30 9.84 3.45
C MET A 149 -8.37 10.79 3.96
N ILE A 150 -8.41 10.99 5.26
CA ILE A 150 -9.28 11.98 5.90
C ILE A 150 -8.47 12.83 6.87
N CYS A 151 -8.73 14.13 6.84
CA CYS A 151 -8.26 15.08 7.83
C CYS A 151 -9.42 15.89 8.35
N THR A 152 -9.57 15.95 9.66
CA THR A 152 -10.68 16.68 10.31
C THR A 152 -10.14 17.80 11.18
N SER A 153 -10.94 18.86 11.28
CA SER A 153 -10.80 19.95 12.26
C SER A 153 -12.15 20.25 12.90
N GLU A 154 -12.22 21.17 13.85
CA GLU A 154 -13.48 21.55 14.49
C GLU A 154 -14.54 22.07 13.50
N VAL A 155 -14.13 22.65 12.37
CA VAL A 155 -15.01 23.30 11.40
C VAL A 155 -14.92 22.74 9.99
N GLY A 156 -14.19 21.66 9.79
CA GLY A 156 -13.97 21.14 8.44
C GLY A 156 -13.54 19.69 8.38
N VAL A 157 -13.89 19.06 7.27
CA VAL A 157 -13.46 17.73 6.86
C VAL A 157 -12.83 17.83 5.48
N SER A 158 -11.64 17.30 5.34
CA SER A 158 -10.99 17.13 4.04
C SER A 158 -10.81 15.63 3.79
N VAL A 159 -11.24 15.17 2.63
CA VAL A 159 -11.07 13.79 2.19
C VAL A 159 -10.34 13.76 0.87
N SER A 160 -9.51 12.76 0.66
CA SER A 160 -8.94 12.47 -0.65
C SER A 160 -9.59 11.23 -1.26
N ILE A 161 -9.80 11.28 -2.57
CA ILE A 161 -10.33 10.19 -3.37
C ILE A 161 -9.46 9.98 -4.59
N ASP A 162 -9.33 8.72 -5.00
CA ASP A 162 -8.59 8.32 -6.18
C ASP A 162 -9.51 8.35 -7.41
N ASN A 163 -9.17 9.19 -8.41
CA ASN A 163 -9.95 9.30 -9.64
C ASN A 163 -9.77 8.12 -10.60
N THR A 164 -8.85 7.21 -10.32
CA THR A 164 -8.54 6.07 -11.22
C THR A 164 -9.42 4.83 -10.97
N LYS A 165 -10.32 4.88 -10.00
CA LYS A 165 -11.20 3.77 -9.62
C LYS A 165 -12.65 3.95 -10.13
N HIS A 166 -12.80 4.28 -11.39
CA HIS A 166 -14.11 4.23 -12.07
C HIS A 166 -14.10 3.15 -13.11
#